data_9524e1ecc950e46ea10118795e47fe62
#
_entry.id   9524e1ecc950e46ea10118795e47fe62
#
_cell.length_a   1.000
_cell.length_b   1.000
_cell.length_c   1.000
_cell.angle_alpha   90.00
_cell.angle_beta   90.00
_cell.angle_gamma   90.00
#
_symmetry.space_group_name_H-M   'P 1'
#
loop_
_entity.id
_entity.type
_entity.pdbx_description
1 polymer ?
#
loop_
_entity_poly.entity_id
_entity_poly.type
_entity_poly.pdbx_seq_one_letter_code
_entity_poly.pdbx_strand_id
1 'polypeptide(L)'
;MFTEPMGQDYDLNIGLIVGGQYNYVIDTGLGSCSVVPLIDYIGSNGKPIVFVNTHAHWDHIWGNWVFKDSIIIAHAFCRELIHRHWDEALQEFSDSIDGEVRKSLPNLVFEDLLYFPDDGVMIFHTPGHSIDCISIFDEVDKVMYAGDNIGDTAEAIVPFLATSPEIFRGTIDKYRRYDFDVCISGHNKPQGKNVLDLMDAALDECWKKQIEEFGMPE
;
A
#
# COMPACT_ATOMS: atom_id res chain seq x y z
N MET A 1 12.15 4.90 -1.27
CA MET A 1 10.83 5.51 -1.05
C MET A 1 10.84 6.92 -1.61
N PHE A 2 9.81 7.30 -2.30
CA PHE A 2 9.54 8.66 -2.76
C PHE A 2 8.32 9.18 -1.98
N THR A 3 8.40 10.41 -1.47
CA THR A 3 7.34 10.98 -0.62
C THR A 3 6.78 12.22 -1.30
N GLU A 4 5.45 12.27 -1.43
CA GLU A 4 4.69 13.38 -2.00
C GLU A 4 3.79 13.98 -0.91
N PRO A 5 3.81 15.31 -0.69
CA PRO A 5 2.92 15.94 0.28
C PRO A 5 1.44 15.84 -0.14
N MET A 6 0.58 15.35 0.75
CA MET A 6 -0.87 15.32 0.59
C MET A 6 -1.51 16.35 1.54
N GLY A 7 -1.59 17.60 1.13
CA GLY A 7 -2.16 18.68 1.95
C GLY A 7 -1.22 19.13 3.08
N GLN A 8 -1.77 19.40 4.28
CA GLN A 8 -1.01 19.98 5.39
C GLN A 8 -0.55 18.96 6.44
N ASP A 9 -1.19 17.78 6.51
CA ASP A 9 -1.10 16.92 7.67
C ASP A 9 -0.49 15.53 7.42
N TYR A 10 -0.40 15.04 6.19
CA TYR A 10 0.20 13.75 5.86
C TYR A 10 0.78 13.71 4.44
N ASP A 11 1.66 12.74 4.24
CA ASP A 11 2.39 12.51 3.00
C ASP A 11 1.85 11.25 2.30
N LEU A 12 2.14 11.09 1.02
CA LEU A 12 1.96 9.85 0.29
C LEU A 12 3.33 9.23 -0.01
N ASN A 13 3.52 7.99 0.34
CA ASN A 13 4.76 7.26 0.12
C ASN A 13 4.62 6.26 -1.03
N ILE A 14 5.36 6.47 -2.09
CA ILE A 14 5.50 5.50 -3.16
C ILE A 14 6.80 4.73 -2.94
N GLY A 15 6.71 3.40 -2.84
CA GLY A 15 7.85 2.54 -2.59
C GLY A 15 8.64 2.20 -3.85
N LEU A 16 9.94 1.96 -3.69
CA LEU A 16 10.79 1.42 -4.75
C LEU A 16 11.76 0.40 -4.17
N ILE A 17 11.75 -0.82 -4.74
CA ILE A 17 12.78 -1.83 -4.52
C ILE A 17 13.56 -2.00 -5.83
N VAL A 18 14.87 -1.85 -5.77
CA VAL A 18 15.76 -2.09 -6.93
C VAL A 18 16.32 -3.49 -6.81
N GLY A 19 15.56 -4.48 -7.27
CA GLY A 19 15.97 -5.89 -7.24
C GLY A 19 17.05 -6.24 -8.27
N GLY A 20 17.50 -7.48 -8.24
CA GLY A 20 18.49 -8.01 -9.21
C GLY A 20 17.91 -8.15 -10.61
N GLN A 21 16.66 -8.61 -10.72
CA GLN A 21 15.95 -8.87 -11.99
C GLN A 21 14.96 -7.77 -12.34
N TYR A 22 14.22 -7.23 -11.36
CA TYR A 22 13.15 -6.26 -11.55
C TYR A 22 13.35 -5.02 -10.68
N ASN A 23 12.74 -3.90 -11.11
CA ASN A 23 12.42 -2.78 -10.24
C ASN A 23 10.95 -2.93 -9.81
N TYR A 24 10.67 -2.89 -8.51
CA TYR A 24 9.31 -2.96 -7.98
C TYR A 24 8.89 -1.58 -7.51
N VAL A 25 7.86 -1.01 -8.14
CA VAL A 25 7.24 0.23 -7.71
C VAL A 25 5.99 -0.12 -6.92
N ILE A 26 5.93 0.31 -5.67
CA ILE A 26 4.86 0.01 -4.74
C ILE A 26 3.97 1.24 -4.64
N ASP A 27 2.74 1.08 -5.12
CA ASP A 27 1.74 2.11 -5.39
C ASP A 27 2.13 3.11 -6.49
N THR A 28 1.14 3.85 -6.98
CA THR A 28 1.31 4.74 -8.14
C THR A 28 0.75 6.14 -7.92
N GLY A 29 0.25 6.43 -6.72
CA GLY A 29 -0.13 7.77 -6.30
C GLY A 29 -1.39 8.34 -6.95
N LEU A 30 -1.45 9.66 -6.94
CA LEU A 30 -2.59 10.51 -7.28
C LEU A 30 -2.83 10.70 -8.78
N GLY A 31 -1.94 10.15 -9.61
CA GLY A 31 -2.02 10.31 -11.07
C GLY A 31 -0.67 10.20 -11.77
N SER A 32 -0.62 10.69 -13.01
CA SER A 32 0.58 10.53 -13.84
C SER A 32 1.81 11.26 -13.31
N CYS A 33 1.64 12.37 -12.57
CA CYS A 33 2.77 13.15 -12.08
C CYS A 33 3.45 12.49 -10.88
N SER A 34 2.71 11.80 -10.00
CA SER A 34 3.24 11.13 -8.81
C SER A 34 4.35 10.11 -9.11
N VAL A 35 4.29 9.47 -10.29
CA VAL A 35 5.25 8.41 -10.66
C VAL A 35 6.43 8.88 -11.51
N VAL A 36 6.38 10.10 -12.04
CA VAL A 36 7.45 10.63 -12.93
C VAL A 36 8.83 10.63 -12.25
N PRO A 37 8.99 11.11 -11.00
CA PRO A 37 10.30 11.11 -10.34
C PRO A 37 10.91 9.72 -10.18
N LEU A 38 10.07 8.70 -9.99
CA LEU A 38 10.51 7.30 -9.88
C LEU A 38 10.99 6.76 -11.22
N ILE A 39 10.24 7.03 -12.31
CA ILE A 39 10.62 6.62 -13.67
C ILE A 39 11.96 7.21 -14.03
N ASP A 40 12.17 8.50 -13.76
CA ASP A 40 13.43 9.19 -14.03
C ASP A 40 14.60 8.56 -13.24
N TYR A 41 14.36 8.18 -11.99
CA TYR A 41 15.36 7.55 -11.14
C TYR A 41 15.75 6.14 -11.64
N ILE A 42 14.77 5.28 -12.00
CA ILE A 42 15.01 3.89 -12.42
C ILE A 42 15.29 3.74 -13.92
N GLY A 43 14.93 4.73 -14.75
CA GLY A 43 15.00 4.66 -16.21
C GLY A 43 16.39 4.38 -16.79
N SER A 44 17.45 4.48 -15.99
CA SER A 44 18.83 4.28 -16.42
C SER A 44 19.38 2.85 -16.20
N ASN A 45 18.70 1.99 -15.42
CA ASN A 45 19.25 0.67 -15.07
C ASN A 45 18.86 -0.47 -16.03
N GLY A 46 17.91 -0.21 -16.95
CA GLY A 46 17.51 -1.15 -18.01
C GLY A 46 16.72 -2.38 -17.54
N LYS A 47 16.36 -2.48 -16.25
CA LYS A 47 15.58 -3.59 -15.72
C LYS A 47 14.09 -3.36 -15.97
N PRO A 48 13.29 -4.44 -16.22
CA PRO A 48 11.85 -4.31 -16.32
C PRO A 48 11.25 -3.84 -14.98
N ILE A 49 10.14 -3.09 -15.09
CA ILE A 49 9.45 -2.54 -13.94
C ILE A 49 8.19 -3.37 -13.68
N VAL A 50 7.99 -3.75 -12.43
CA VAL A 50 6.78 -4.39 -11.92
C VAL A 50 6.13 -3.43 -10.94
N PHE A 51 4.84 -3.15 -11.12
CA PHE A 51 4.04 -2.33 -10.23
C PHE A 51 3.27 -3.21 -9.27
N VAL A 52 3.13 -2.76 -8.03
CA VAL A 52 2.40 -3.48 -6.99
C VAL A 52 1.46 -2.50 -6.33
N ASN A 53 0.14 -2.71 -6.46
CA ASN A 53 -0.82 -1.92 -5.71
C ASN A 53 -1.08 -2.58 -4.36
N THR A 54 -0.84 -1.85 -3.27
CA THR A 54 -1.06 -2.35 -1.91
C THR A 54 -2.53 -2.59 -1.63
N HIS A 55 -3.42 -1.74 -2.13
CA HIS A 55 -4.87 -1.85 -2.03
C HIS A 55 -5.58 -0.94 -3.06
N ALA A 56 -6.92 -0.89 -3.04
CA ALA A 56 -7.73 -0.29 -4.09
C ALA A 56 -8.05 1.21 -3.91
N HIS A 57 -7.55 1.87 -2.86
CA HIS A 57 -7.84 3.28 -2.64
C HIS A 57 -7.19 4.16 -3.72
N TRP A 58 -7.87 5.24 -4.02
CA TRP A 58 -7.62 6.12 -5.17
C TRP A 58 -6.20 6.71 -5.19
N ASP A 59 -5.69 7.07 -4.05
CA ASP A 59 -4.35 7.65 -3.85
C ASP A 59 -3.20 6.66 -3.99
N HIS A 60 -3.49 5.36 -4.14
CA HIS A 60 -2.50 4.30 -4.39
C HIS A 60 -2.48 3.81 -5.83
N ILE A 61 -3.53 4.10 -6.64
CA ILE A 61 -3.74 3.42 -7.91
C ILE A 61 -3.91 4.33 -9.13
N TRP A 62 -4.08 5.63 -8.94
CA TRP A 62 -4.46 6.51 -10.05
C TRP A 62 -3.37 6.73 -11.09
N GLY A 63 -2.09 6.47 -10.76
CA GLY A 63 -0.98 6.45 -11.72
C GLY A 63 -0.85 5.15 -12.53
N ASN A 64 -1.63 4.10 -12.25
CA ASN A 64 -1.54 2.79 -12.91
C ASN A 64 -1.54 2.85 -14.43
N TRP A 65 -2.32 3.74 -15.02
CA TRP A 65 -2.50 3.81 -16.47
C TRP A 65 -1.22 4.20 -17.24
N VAL A 66 -0.29 4.90 -16.58
CA VAL A 66 1.02 5.23 -17.15
C VAL A 66 1.77 3.95 -17.51
N PHE A 67 1.48 2.87 -16.80
CA PHE A 67 2.17 1.58 -16.85
C PHE A 67 1.29 0.44 -17.37
N LYS A 68 0.24 0.76 -18.11
CA LYS A 68 -0.75 -0.21 -18.61
C LYS A 68 -0.15 -1.36 -19.45
N ASP A 69 1.05 -1.17 -20.00
CA ASP A 69 1.78 -2.17 -20.80
C ASP A 69 2.80 -2.95 -19.95
N SER A 70 2.90 -2.65 -18.65
CA SER A 70 3.74 -3.36 -17.67
C SER A 70 2.92 -4.35 -16.84
N ILE A 71 3.61 -5.13 -16.01
CA ILE A 71 2.95 -5.98 -15.01
C ILE A 71 2.51 -5.09 -13.85
N ILE A 72 1.22 -5.13 -13.52
CA ILE A 72 0.63 -4.51 -12.33
C ILE A 72 0.06 -5.63 -11.47
N ILE A 73 0.69 -5.86 -10.32
CA ILE A 73 0.33 -6.90 -9.35
C ILE A 73 -0.60 -6.31 -8.30
N ALA A 74 -1.65 -7.05 -7.92
CA ALA A 74 -2.48 -6.73 -6.76
C ALA A 74 -3.18 -8.00 -6.24
N HIS A 75 -3.81 -7.88 -5.07
CA HIS A 75 -4.76 -8.90 -4.62
C HIS A 75 -5.97 -8.99 -5.56
N ALA A 76 -6.57 -10.17 -5.70
CA ALA A 76 -7.74 -10.37 -6.55
C ALA A 76 -8.90 -9.42 -6.18
N PHE A 77 -9.15 -9.21 -4.89
CA PHE A 77 -10.14 -8.23 -4.42
C PHE A 77 -9.82 -6.78 -4.80
N CYS A 78 -8.54 -6.39 -4.80
CA CYS A 78 -8.11 -5.05 -5.20
C CYS A 78 -8.59 -4.75 -6.65
N ARG A 79 -8.31 -5.64 -7.58
CA ARG A 79 -8.79 -5.49 -8.96
C ARG A 79 -10.31 -5.34 -9.04
N GLU A 80 -11.06 -6.11 -8.24
CA GLU A 80 -12.52 -6.07 -8.21
C GLU A 80 -13.04 -4.75 -7.61
N LEU A 81 -12.45 -4.30 -6.50
CA LEU A 81 -12.81 -3.04 -5.85
C LEU A 81 -12.52 -1.83 -6.75
N ILE A 82 -11.35 -1.78 -7.40
CA ILE A 82 -11.05 -0.74 -8.40
C ILE A 82 -12.12 -0.74 -9.51
N HIS A 83 -12.50 -1.92 -10.01
CA HIS A 83 -13.49 -2.01 -11.08
C HIS A 83 -14.86 -1.45 -10.65
N ARG A 84 -15.27 -1.74 -9.43
CA ARG A 84 -16.59 -1.34 -8.90
C ARG A 84 -16.66 0.14 -8.50
N HIS A 85 -15.63 0.64 -7.79
CA HIS A 85 -15.69 1.94 -7.10
C HIS A 85 -14.93 3.06 -7.82
N TRP A 86 -14.38 2.80 -9.00
CA TRP A 86 -13.59 3.78 -9.75
C TRP A 86 -14.31 5.11 -9.99
N ASP A 87 -15.55 5.04 -10.48
CA ASP A 87 -16.29 6.25 -10.89
C ASP A 87 -16.73 7.07 -9.67
N GLU A 88 -17.05 6.40 -8.54
CA GLU A 88 -17.36 7.04 -7.26
C GLU A 88 -16.12 7.77 -6.72
N ALA A 89 -14.98 7.07 -6.63
CA ALA A 89 -13.74 7.65 -6.15
C ALA A 89 -13.28 8.84 -7.01
N LEU A 90 -13.39 8.71 -8.34
CA LEU A 90 -13.03 9.79 -9.26
C LEU A 90 -13.92 11.03 -9.08
N GLN A 91 -15.21 10.84 -8.78
CA GLN A 91 -16.12 11.95 -8.51
C GLN A 91 -15.84 12.60 -7.15
N GLU A 92 -15.59 11.80 -6.12
CA GLU A 92 -15.42 12.26 -4.74
C GLU A 92 -14.10 12.99 -4.53
N PHE A 93 -13.00 12.45 -5.09
CA PHE A 93 -11.64 12.94 -4.86
C PHE A 93 -11.01 13.66 -6.07
N SER A 94 -11.81 14.16 -7.00
CA SER A 94 -11.36 14.82 -8.23
C SER A 94 -10.38 15.98 -8.01
N ASP A 95 -10.50 16.68 -6.87
CA ASP A 95 -9.65 17.82 -6.53
C ASP A 95 -8.21 17.40 -6.11
N SER A 96 -8.02 16.10 -5.85
CA SER A 96 -6.71 15.53 -5.46
C SER A 96 -5.92 14.97 -6.64
N ILE A 97 -6.43 15.06 -7.86
CA ILE A 97 -5.77 14.53 -9.05
C ILE A 97 -4.46 15.27 -9.32
N ASP A 98 -3.34 14.51 -9.43
CA ASP A 98 -2.04 15.03 -9.88
C ASP A 98 -1.67 14.53 -11.28
N GLY A 99 -1.91 15.40 -12.27
CA GLY A 99 -1.71 15.09 -13.68
C GLY A 99 -2.93 14.42 -14.33
N GLU A 100 -2.73 13.33 -15.07
CA GLU A 100 -3.77 12.63 -15.80
C GLU A 100 -4.13 11.32 -15.07
N VAL A 101 -5.42 10.99 -15.04
CA VAL A 101 -5.96 9.77 -14.43
C VAL A 101 -6.81 9.02 -15.44
N ARG A 102 -6.58 7.74 -15.60
CA ARG A 102 -7.37 6.83 -16.44
C ARG A 102 -7.52 5.49 -15.77
N LYS A 103 -8.70 4.89 -15.85
CA LYS A 103 -8.96 3.56 -15.29
C LYS A 103 -8.01 2.52 -15.89
N SER A 104 -7.16 1.95 -15.05
CA SER A 104 -6.26 0.85 -15.41
C SER A 104 -6.23 -0.18 -14.29
N LEU A 105 -6.62 -1.41 -14.62
CA LEU A 105 -6.76 -2.48 -13.65
C LEU A 105 -5.46 -3.30 -13.55
N PRO A 106 -5.11 -3.80 -12.36
CA PRO A 106 -4.05 -4.80 -12.20
C PRO A 106 -4.26 -5.97 -13.17
N ASN A 107 -3.18 -6.42 -13.82
CA ASN A 107 -3.22 -7.47 -14.83
C ASN A 107 -2.61 -8.82 -14.39
N LEU A 108 -1.95 -8.83 -13.22
CA LEU A 108 -1.54 -10.03 -12.51
C LEU A 108 -2.15 -10.00 -11.10
N VAL A 109 -3.04 -10.93 -10.79
CA VAL A 109 -3.69 -11.01 -9.49
C VAL A 109 -3.38 -12.32 -8.78
N PHE A 110 -3.37 -12.28 -7.45
CA PHE A 110 -3.13 -13.43 -6.58
C PHE A 110 -4.02 -13.34 -5.32
N GLU A 111 -4.04 -14.41 -4.50
CA GLU A 111 -4.89 -14.45 -3.30
C GLU A 111 -4.09 -14.55 -2.00
N ASP A 112 -2.92 -15.20 -1.98
CA ASP A 112 -2.20 -15.45 -0.72
C ASP A 112 -0.77 -14.92 -0.75
N LEU A 113 0.09 -15.46 -1.62
CA LEU A 113 1.53 -15.16 -1.66
C LEU A 113 2.09 -15.24 -3.07
N LEU A 114 2.93 -14.25 -3.43
CA LEU A 114 3.88 -14.31 -4.54
C LEU A 114 5.30 -14.16 -3.99
N TYR A 115 6.25 -14.91 -4.53
CA TYR A 115 7.66 -14.81 -4.15
C TYR A 115 8.56 -14.72 -5.40
N PHE A 116 9.44 -13.75 -5.39
CA PHE A 116 10.47 -13.52 -6.41
C PHE A 116 11.83 -13.86 -5.80
N PRO A 117 12.25 -15.15 -5.86
CA PRO A 117 13.40 -15.62 -5.11
C PRO A 117 14.74 -15.00 -5.55
N ASP A 118 14.88 -14.64 -6.83
CA ASP A 118 16.10 -14.04 -7.35
C ASP A 118 16.29 -12.59 -6.87
N ASP A 119 15.22 -11.95 -6.42
CA ASP A 119 15.23 -10.59 -5.88
C ASP A 119 15.02 -10.54 -4.36
N GLY A 120 14.64 -11.67 -3.72
CA GLY A 120 14.29 -11.71 -2.30
C GLY A 120 13.05 -10.90 -1.96
N VAL A 121 12.08 -10.79 -2.89
CA VAL A 121 10.86 -9.99 -2.71
C VAL A 121 9.66 -10.91 -2.52
N MET A 122 8.97 -10.79 -1.39
CA MET A 122 7.70 -11.45 -1.09
C MET A 122 6.56 -10.45 -1.09
N ILE A 123 5.43 -10.81 -1.72
CA ILE A 123 4.19 -10.04 -1.76
C ILE A 123 3.09 -10.93 -1.21
N PHE A 124 2.38 -10.51 -0.17
CA PHE A 124 1.44 -11.38 0.53
C PHE A 124 0.22 -10.64 1.08
N HIS A 125 -0.91 -11.35 1.16
CA HIS A 125 -2.19 -10.82 1.63
C HIS A 125 -2.15 -10.47 3.12
N THR A 126 -2.55 -9.25 3.46
CA THR A 126 -2.54 -8.67 4.81
C THR A 126 -3.77 -7.81 5.04
N PRO A 127 -4.97 -8.43 5.11
CA PRO A 127 -6.21 -7.68 5.29
C PRO A 127 -6.22 -6.95 6.64
N GLY A 128 -6.74 -5.73 6.64
CA GLY A 128 -6.78 -4.86 7.82
C GLY A 128 -7.49 -3.56 7.52
N HIS A 129 -6.74 -2.56 7.11
CA HIS A 129 -7.28 -1.28 6.62
C HIS A 129 -8.36 -1.51 5.55
N SER A 130 -8.11 -2.39 4.60
CA SER A 130 -9.13 -2.94 3.71
C SER A 130 -8.94 -4.45 3.50
N ILE A 131 -9.95 -5.13 2.94
CA ILE A 131 -9.93 -6.58 2.75
C ILE A 131 -8.91 -7.03 1.69
N ASP A 132 -8.54 -6.17 0.78
CA ASP A 132 -7.63 -6.40 -0.34
C ASP A 132 -6.18 -6.01 -0.07
N CYS A 133 -5.88 -5.49 1.13
CA CYS A 133 -4.53 -5.07 1.48
C CYS A 133 -3.51 -6.19 1.31
N ILE A 134 -2.39 -5.83 0.69
CA ILE A 134 -1.19 -6.66 0.61
C ILE A 134 0.01 -5.91 1.13
N SER A 135 1.02 -6.65 1.55
CA SER A 135 2.29 -6.09 1.97
C SER A 135 3.43 -6.72 1.20
N ILE A 136 4.52 -5.99 1.11
CA ILE A 136 5.71 -6.41 0.39
C ILE A 136 6.89 -6.46 1.37
N PHE A 137 7.57 -7.61 1.44
CA PHE A 137 8.76 -7.78 2.23
C PHE A 137 9.99 -7.91 1.33
N ASP A 138 10.91 -6.97 1.47
CA ASP A 138 12.25 -7.01 0.89
C ASP A 138 13.19 -7.70 1.90
N GLU A 139 13.57 -8.94 1.61
CA GLU A 139 14.45 -9.75 2.45
C GLU A 139 15.89 -9.20 2.45
N VAL A 140 16.31 -8.54 1.37
CA VAL A 140 17.68 -8.05 1.19
C VAL A 140 17.93 -6.82 2.05
N ASP A 141 17.03 -5.83 1.95
CA ASP A 141 17.14 -4.58 2.68
C ASP A 141 16.42 -4.62 4.04
N LYS A 142 15.73 -5.75 4.36
CA LYS A 142 14.91 -5.94 5.56
C LYS A 142 13.86 -4.85 5.76
N VAL A 143 13.14 -4.55 4.69
CA VAL A 143 12.08 -3.53 4.68
C VAL A 143 10.73 -4.19 4.45
N MET A 144 9.75 -3.84 5.30
CA MET A 144 8.35 -4.18 5.12
C MET A 144 7.59 -2.97 4.58
N TYR A 145 6.97 -3.10 3.41
CA TYR A 145 6.02 -2.12 2.90
C TYR A 145 4.62 -2.59 3.27
N ALA A 146 3.95 -1.88 4.17
CA ALA A 146 2.68 -2.31 4.76
C ALA A 146 1.44 -1.66 4.14
N GLY A 147 1.63 -0.72 3.17
CA GLY A 147 0.53 0.13 2.71
C GLY A 147 -0.13 0.84 3.89
N ASP A 148 -1.43 0.95 3.87
CA ASP A 148 -2.18 1.65 4.92
C ASP A 148 -2.53 0.79 6.14
N ASN A 149 -1.91 -0.38 6.26
CA ASN A 149 -2.00 -1.17 7.51
C ASN A 149 -1.21 -0.57 8.68
N ILE A 150 -0.53 0.55 8.47
CA ILE A 150 -0.01 1.41 9.55
C ILE A 150 -0.64 2.77 9.36
N GLY A 151 -1.25 3.30 10.40
CA GLY A 151 -1.97 4.57 10.34
C GLY A 151 -1.07 5.76 10.00
N ASP A 152 -1.68 6.84 9.59
CA ASP A 152 -1.07 7.97 8.88
C ASP A 152 -0.14 8.80 9.73
N THR A 153 -0.29 8.77 11.06
CA THR A 153 0.53 9.54 12.01
C THR A 153 0.97 8.69 13.20
N ALA A 154 1.92 9.21 13.98
CA ALA A 154 2.36 8.55 15.21
C ALA A 154 1.24 8.46 16.26
N GLU A 155 0.34 9.43 16.28
CA GLU A 155 -0.81 9.50 17.18
C GLU A 155 -1.95 8.58 16.74
N ALA A 156 -2.14 8.43 15.42
CA ALA A 156 -3.12 7.56 14.78
C ALA A 156 -2.43 6.35 14.16
N ILE A 157 -1.68 5.58 14.96
CA ILE A 157 -0.84 4.47 14.47
C ILE A 157 -1.65 3.25 14.02
N VAL A 158 -2.85 3.04 14.55
CA VAL A 158 -3.82 2.05 14.07
C VAL A 158 -4.63 2.72 12.98
N PRO A 159 -4.66 2.18 11.76
CA PRO A 159 -5.42 2.77 10.65
C PRO A 159 -6.93 2.66 10.87
N PHE A 160 -7.70 3.37 10.06
CA PHE A 160 -9.11 3.00 9.88
C PHE A 160 -9.20 1.55 9.39
N LEU A 161 -10.04 0.73 10.01
CA LEU A 161 -10.22 -0.67 9.66
C LEU A 161 -11.56 -0.88 8.98
N ALA A 162 -11.55 -1.32 7.72
CA ALA A 162 -12.73 -1.85 7.06
C ALA A 162 -12.91 -3.36 7.28
N THR A 163 -12.04 -3.97 8.10
CA THR A 163 -12.14 -5.37 8.57
C THR A 163 -12.30 -5.43 10.09
N SER A 164 -12.47 -6.62 10.66
CA SER A 164 -12.56 -6.75 12.11
C SER A 164 -11.18 -6.65 12.79
N PRO A 165 -11.13 -6.26 14.09
CA PRO A 165 -9.89 -6.27 14.87
C PRO A 165 -9.20 -7.64 14.90
N GLU A 166 -9.97 -8.74 14.89
CA GLU A 166 -9.41 -10.09 14.88
C GLU A 166 -8.66 -10.38 13.60
N ILE A 167 -9.19 -9.95 12.44
CA ILE A 167 -8.53 -10.08 11.14
C ILE A 167 -7.24 -9.26 11.15
N PHE A 168 -7.31 -8.01 11.60
CA PHE A 168 -6.14 -7.13 11.65
C PHE A 168 -5.08 -7.62 12.64
N ARG A 169 -5.48 -8.17 13.79
CA ARG A 169 -4.54 -8.81 14.74
C ARG A 169 -3.82 -9.99 14.09
N GLY A 170 -4.52 -10.77 13.26
CA GLY A 170 -3.91 -11.83 12.44
C GLY A 170 -2.85 -11.29 11.46
N THR A 171 -3.07 -10.11 10.90
CA THR A 171 -2.09 -9.41 10.04
C THR A 171 -0.87 -8.94 10.85
N ILE A 172 -1.06 -8.34 12.04
CA ILE A 172 0.04 -7.96 12.94
C ILE A 172 0.89 -9.20 13.31
N ASP A 173 0.23 -10.32 13.64
CA ASP A 173 0.92 -11.57 13.94
C ASP A 173 1.66 -12.16 12.72
N LYS A 174 1.13 -11.95 11.52
CA LYS A 174 1.81 -12.31 10.28
C LYS A 174 3.10 -11.48 10.11
N TYR A 175 3.05 -10.16 10.31
CA TYR A 175 4.24 -9.29 10.25
C TYR A 175 5.33 -9.69 11.26
N ARG A 176 4.97 -10.10 12.47
CA ARG A 176 5.93 -10.53 13.50
C ARG A 176 6.83 -11.69 13.06
N ARG A 177 6.39 -12.49 12.08
CA ARG A 177 7.14 -13.66 11.55
C ARG A 177 8.28 -13.26 10.60
N TYR A 178 8.26 -12.03 10.08
CA TYR A 178 9.29 -11.54 9.17
C TYR A 178 10.39 -10.78 9.92
N ASP A 179 11.64 -10.94 9.47
CA ASP A 179 12.81 -10.27 10.06
C ASP A 179 13.10 -8.95 9.33
N PHE A 180 12.27 -7.94 9.59
CA PHE A 180 12.48 -6.60 9.05
C PHE A 180 12.92 -5.62 10.14
N ASP A 181 13.70 -4.62 9.73
CA ASP A 181 14.19 -3.54 10.58
C ASP A 181 13.32 -2.28 10.44
N VAL A 182 12.82 -2.04 9.23
CA VAL A 182 12.04 -0.85 8.86
C VAL A 182 10.70 -1.26 8.28
N CYS A 183 9.65 -0.56 8.69
CA CYS A 183 8.32 -0.63 8.10
C CYS A 183 7.95 0.70 7.44
N ILE A 184 7.51 0.65 6.19
CA ILE A 184 7.05 1.80 5.40
C ILE A 184 5.56 1.64 5.17
N SER A 185 4.79 2.67 5.52
CA SER A 185 3.35 2.76 5.22
C SER A 185 3.07 3.70 4.06
N GLY A 186 1.80 3.75 3.63
CA GLY A 186 1.35 4.68 2.59
C GLY A 186 1.51 6.14 2.96
N HIS A 187 1.35 6.50 4.24
CA HIS A 187 1.25 7.91 4.65
C HIS A 187 2.18 8.33 5.79
N ASN A 188 2.64 7.40 6.62
CA ASN A 188 3.45 7.75 7.78
C ASN A 188 4.96 7.75 7.47
N LYS A 189 5.74 8.36 8.34
CA LYS A 189 7.20 8.23 8.32
C LYS A 189 7.60 6.77 8.56
N PRO A 190 8.76 6.32 8.02
CA PRO A 190 9.27 4.97 8.29
C PRO A 190 9.34 4.66 9.78
N GLN A 191 8.86 3.49 10.17
CA GLN A 191 8.77 3.02 11.55
C GLN A 191 9.73 1.84 11.77
N GLY A 192 10.19 1.65 13.01
CA GLY A 192 10.86 0.41 13.40
C GLY A 192 9.85 -0.70 13.70
N LYS A 193 10.32 -1.95 13.83
CA LYS A 193 9.46 -3.13 14.07
C LYS A 193 8.61 -3.03 15.36
N ASN A 194 9.01 -2.19 16.32
CA ASN A 194 8.23 -1.91 17.53
C ASN A 194 6.86 -1.27 17.25
N VAL A 195 6.62 -0.75 16.06
CA VAL A 195 5.30 -0.26 15.63
C VAL A 195 4.22 -1.33 15.79
N LEU A 196 4.55 -2.60 15.60
CA LEU A 196 3.60 -3.71 15.76
C LEU A 196 3.06 -3.84 17.17
N ASP A 197 3.88 -3.59 18.18
CA ASP A 197 3.47 -3.63 19.59
C ASP A 197 2.62 -2.41 19.97
N LEU A 198 2.93 -1.24 19.39
CA LEU A 198 2.12 -0.04 19.56
C LEU A 198 0.73 -0.20 18.96
N MET A 199 0.65 -0.76 17.75
CA MET A 199 -0.62 -1.04 17.07
C MET A 199 -1.47 -2.04 17.86
N ASP A 200 -0.89 -3.16 18.27
CA ASP A 200 -1.59 -4.21 19.01
C ASP A 200 -2.13 -3.69 20.35
N ALA A 201 -1.36 -2.87 21.06
CA ALA A 201 -1.77 -2.25 22.32
C ALA A 201 -2.90 -1.22 22.17
N ALA A 202 -2.95 -0.49 21.05
CA ALA A 202 -3.94 0.55 20.79
C ALA A 202 -5.22 0.04 20.09
N LEU A 203 -5.18 -1.15 19.51
CA LEU A 203 -6.19 -1.66 18.57
C LEU A 203 -7.61 -1.63 19.14
N ASP A 204 -7.83 -2.19 20.33
CA ASP A 204 -9.18 -2.31 20.91
C ASP A 204 -9.80 -0.95 21.25
N GLU A 205 -8.99 0.01 21.68
CA GLU A 205 -9.45 1.38 21.95
C GLU A 205 -9.78 2.12 20.66
N CYS A 206 -8.91 2.02 19.64
CA CYS A 206 -9.12 2.64 18.35
C CYS A 206 -10.36 2.06 17.65
N TRP A 207 -10.57 0.75 17.72
CA TRP A 207 -11.77 0.11 17.18
C TRP A 207 -13.07 0.61 17.81
N LYS A 208 -13.10 0.73 19.13
CA LYS A 208 -14.26 1.32 19.84
C LYS A 208 -14.56 2.74 19.39
N LYS A 209 -13.54 3.58 19.22
CA LYS A 209 -13.70 4.94 18.70
C LYS A 209 -14.26 4.94 17.27
N GLN A 210 -13.77 4.04 16.40
CA GLN A 210 -14.27 3.91 15.02
C GLN A 210 -15.75 3.48 14.99
N ILE A 211 -16.17 2.53 15.83
CA ILE A 211 -17.58 2.13 15.96
C ILE A 211 -18.45 3.33 16.37
N GLU A 212 -18.01 4.09 17.39
CA GLU A 212 -18.75 5.27 17.90
C GLU A 212 -18.86 6.37 16.85
N GLU A 213 -17.80 6.64 16.10
CA GLU A 213 -17.72 7.73 15.13
C GLU A 213 -18.42 7.40 13.80
N PHE A 214 -18.26 6.17 13.30
CA PHE A 214 -18.74 5.77 11.98
C PHE A 214 -19.95 4.82 12.00
N GLY A 215 -20.43 4.41 13.18
CA GLY A 215 -21.59 3.54 13.33
C GLY A 215 -21.39 2.15 12.75
N MET A 216 -20.16 1.62 12.84
CA MET A 216 -19.82 0.29 12.34
C MET A 216 -20.48 -0.80 13.21
N PRO A 217 -20.77 -1.99 12.66
CA PRO A 217 -21.24 -3.12 13.47
C PRO A 217 -20.16 -3.58 14.46
N GLU A 218 -20.60 -3.95 15.67
CA GLU A 218 -19.72 -4.53 16.71
C GLU A 218 -19.10 -5.85 16.30
#